data_8f46c89ef7b6d0e6fdad23936ddeed39
#
_entry.id   8f46c89ef7b6d0e6fdad23936ddeed39
#
_cell.length_a   1.000
_cell.length_b   1.000
_cell.length_c   1.000
_cell.angle_alpha   90.00
_cell.angle_beta   90.00
_cell.angle_gamma   90.00
#
_symmetry.space_group_name_H-M   'P 1'
#
loop_
_entity.id
_entity.type
_entity.pdbx_description
1 polymer ?
#
loop_
_entity_poly.entity_id
_entity_poly.type
_entity_poly.pdbx_seq_one_letter_code
_entity_poly.pdbx_strand_id
1 'polypeptide(L)'
;LSSAASDVYKRQVHGDAFNADNYNIETSEGKLSITPLAVTVTAKDYTKYVGEKDPAFEATVTGTINNDTVSYTISREKGETAGTYSITPAGAEAQGNYTVTYNAGTLTIKERPYIPPVNPPITDKITVEITGNSDSVVYDGAEHSVKDYTVKISDSRYTEKDFTFSGKALASGINAGTYEMGLKADQFKNTNARFKNVEFIIKADGVLTITQRPLTITAGSAEGIAPVTCDKYTVEGLATGDKVDSVKITGIQSEPGESPNVASDAVIKNAKGEDVTANYKITYVNGVLKAIEVLNKEIHFNYVIGYTDGTIRPNNDISRAEVATIFFRLLTDEAREQYTTTAGNFTDVKAGMWCNRAIATLTNMGIIKGYTDGSFQPNKSITRAELATIIARFAKLDVNTKTFSDINGHWAQKNIELAAGNGWINGYEDGTFRPNNNITRAETFAMINRVLDRQTESVSDLLPTSDMNMWSDNMDADAWYYKDVQEATNYHKCDRVGDSVYEKWTEKVPDIDWASYQI
;
A
#
# COMPACT_ATOMS: atom_id res chain seq x y z
N LEU A 1 -20.14 26.95 15.62
CA LEU A 1 -18.90 26.39 15.15
C LEU A 1 -17.76 27.34 15.30
N SER A 2 -16.82 26.92 16.05
CA SER A 2 -15.68 27.63 16.54
C SER A 2 -14.82 28.23 15.44
N SER A 3 -14.37 29.45 15.69
CA SER A 3 -13.36 30.21 14.97
C SER A 3 -11.95 29.59 15.00
N ALA A 4 -11.84 28.28 15.23
CA ALA A 4 -10.56 27.56 15.32
C ALA A 4 -10.08 26.95 13.99
N ALA A 5 -10.74 27.24 12.87
CA ALA A 5 -10.32 26.76 11.56
C ALA A 5 -9.46 27.76 10.77
N SER A 6 -8.80 28.69 11.46
CA SER A 6 -7.89 29.65 10.84
C SER A 6 -6.43 29.38 11.18
N ASP A 7 -6.04 28.15 11.41
CA ASP A 7 -4.62 27.80 11.39
C ASP A 7 -4.23 27.44 9.96
N VAL A 8 -3.75 28.46 9.26
CA VAL A 8 -3.04 28.31 8.00
C VAL A 8 -1.76 27.52 8.28
N TYR A 9 -1.74 26.24 7.95
CA TYR A 9 -0.50 25.47 7.90
C TYR A 9 0.40 26.09 6.84
N LYS A 10 1.27 26.99 7.26
CA LYS A 10 2.41 27.37 6.43
C LYS A 10 3.32 26.15 6.32
N ARG A 11 3.25 25.44 5.21
CA ARG A 11 4.32 24.53 4.86
C ARG A 11 5.59 25.33 4.65
N GLN A 12 6.47 25.28 5.61
CA GLN A 12 7.84 25.70 5.38
C GLN A 12 8.54 24.58 4.63
N VAL A 13 8.97 24.87 3.42
CA VAL A 13 9.90 24.00 2.70
C VAL A 13 11.29 24.36 3.22
N HIS A 14 11.80 23.54 4.13
CA HIS A 14 13.19 23.60 4.57
C HIS A 14 13.93 22.40 4.00
N GLY A 15 14.82 22.66 3.05
CA GLY A 15 15.94 21.78 2.74
C GLY A 15 17.20 22.54 3.11
N ASP A 16 18.18 21.88 3.68
CA ASP A 16 19.44 22.46 4.18
C ASP A 16 20.29 23.21 3.13
N ALA A 17 19.81 23.31 1.89
CA ALA A 17 20.40 24.07 0.79
C ALA A 17 19.48 25.15 0.22
N PHE A 18 18.34 25.43 0.87
CA PHE A 18 17.39 26.42 0.38
C PHE A 18 17.73 27.80 0.94
N ASN A 19 18.25 28.70 0.07
CA ASN A 19 18.37 30.10 0.39
C ASN A 19 17.19 30.86 -0.24
N ALA A 20 16.27 31.33 0.61
CA ALA A 20 15.06 32.04 0.20
C ALA A 20 15.34 33.30 -0.63
N ASP A 21 16.51 33.93 -0.48
CA ASP A 21 16.90 35.14 -1.19
C ASP A 21 17.16 34.93 -2.70
N ASN A 22 17.30 33.66 -3.11
CA ASN A 22 17.52 33.32 -4.52
C ASN A 22 16.22 33.06 -5.30
N TYR A 23 15.06 33.16 -4.62
CA TYR A 23 13.77 32.82 -5.23
C TYR A 23 12.73 33.91 -4.96
N ASN A 24 11.95 34.19 -5.95
CA ASN A 24 10.72 34.99 -5.78
C ASN A 24 9.60 33.97 -5.41
N ILE A 25 9.25 33.94 -4.13
CA ILE A 25 8.25 32.97 -3.65
C ILE A 25 6.89 33.66 -3.71
N GLU A 26 6.06 33.19 -4.61
CA GLU A 26 4.65 33.59 -4.65
C GLU A 26 3.81 32.54 -3.90
N THR A 27 3.05 33.02 -2.93
CA THR A 27 2.08 32.18 -2.22
C THR A 27 0.68 32.55 -2.65
N SER A 28 -0.13 31.57 -2.96
CA SER A 28 -1.54 31.78 -3.24
C SER A 28 -2.40 31.11 -2.15
N GLU A 29 -3.38 31.85 -1.71
CA GLU A 29 -4.38 31.29 -0.77
C GLU A 29 -5.40 30.46 -1.53
N GLY A 30 -5.60 29.24 -1.09
CA GLY A 30 -6.69 28.40 -1.55
C GLY A 30 -7.94 28.61 -0.71
N LYS A 31 -9.07 28.73 -1.35
CA LYS A 31 -10.36 28.81 -0.66
C LYS A 31 -10.99 27.43 -0.58
N LEU A 32 -11.16 26.93 0.63
CA LEU A 32 -11.98 25.74 0.87
C LEU A 32 -13.44 26.16 1.02
N SER A 33 -14.31 25.63 0.21
CA SER A 33 -15.74 25.79 0.37
C SER A 33 -16.36 24.46 0.79
N ILE A 34 -16.99 24.47 1.92
CA ILE A 34 -17.75 23.31 2.41
C ILE A 34 -19.23 23.63 2.22
N THR A 35 -19.89 22.82 1.44
CA THR A 35 -21.35 22.94 1.26
C THR A 35 -22.06 21.95 2.18
N PRO A 36 -23.17 22.35 2.77
CA PRO A 36 -23.97 21.44 3.58
C PRO A 36 -24.45 20.23 2.76
N LEU A 37 -24.47 19.08 3.40
CA LEU A 37 -25.01 17.85 2.80
C LEU A 37 -26.54 17.87 2.91
N ALA A 38 -27.19 17.45 1.84
CA ALA A 38 -28.64 17.34 1.83
C ALA A 38 -29.13 16.15 2.66
N VAL A 39 -30.07 16.39 3.55
CA VAL A 39 -30.76 15.39 4.35
C VAL A 39 -32.25 15.51 4.11
N THR A 40 -32.92 14.37 4.01
CA THR A 40 -34.38 14.34 3.86
C THR A 40 -35.00 13.63 5.06
N VAL A 41 -35.99 14.27 5.66
CA VAL A 41 -36.82 13.72 6.72
C VAL A 41 -38.21 13.50 6.13
N THR A 42 -38.62 12.25 5.99
CA THR A 42 -39.92 11.89 5.39
C THR A 42 -40.80 11.22 6.44
N ALA A 43 -41.94 11.83 6.76
CA ALA A 43 -42.92 11.21 7.66
C ALA A 43 -43.51 9.95 7.04
N LYS A 44 -43.76 8.93 7.86
CA LYS A 44 -44.42 7.69 7.44
C LYS A 44 -45.94 7.88 7.34
N ASP A 45 -46.57 7.07 6.49
CA ASP A 45 -48.01 6.99 6.39
C ASP A 45 -48.59 6.07 7.46
N TYR A 46 -49.76 6.44 7.95
CA TYR A 46 -50.48 5.70 8.98
C TYR A 46 -51.97 5.58 8.66
N THR A 47 -52.56 4.60 9.29
CA THR A 47 -54.03 4.42 9.23
C THR A 47 -54.57 4.13 10.63
N LYS A 48 -55.68 4.72 10.97
CA LYS A 48 -56.47 4.41 12.18
C LYS A 48 -57.95 4.44 11.88
N TYR A 49 -58.74 3.99 12.82
CA TYR A 49 -60.20 4.17 12.74
C TYR A 49 -60.66 5.38 13.56
N VAL A 50 -61.85 5.89 13.22
CA VAL A 50 -62.51 6.96 13.99
C VAL A 50 -62.60 6.56 15.47
N GLY A 51 -62.16 7.47 16.36
CA GLY A 51 -62.13 7.27 17.80
C GLY A 51 -60.92 6.48 18.35
N GLU A 52 -60.02 6.04 17.54
CA GLU A 52 -58.75 5.49 18.00
C GLU A 52 -57.73 6.60 18.28
N LYS A 53 -56.86 6.33 19.22
CA LYS A 53 -55.72 7.24 19.47
C LYS A 53 -54.77 7.24 18.27
N ASP A 54 -54.14 8.36 18.04
CA ASP A 54 -53.11 8.44 17.04
C ASP A 54 -51.95 7.46 17.35
N PRO A 55 -51.45 6.78 16.31
CA PRO A 55 -50.19 6.06 16.46
C PRO A 55 -49.04 7.04 16.76
N ALA A 56 -47.97 6.53 17.29
CA ALA A 56 -46.74 7.32 17.39
C ALA A 56 -46.20 7.54 15.96
N PHE A 57 -46.22 8.80 15.53
CA PHE A 57 -45.74 9.15 14.20
C PHE A 57 -44.20 9.14 14.16
N GLU A 58 -43.68 8.55 13.11
CA GLU A 58 -42.25 8.46 12.85
C GLU A 58 -41.91 9.04 11.49
N ALA A 59 -40.66 9.43 11.33
CA ALA A 59 -40.11 9.79 10.04
C ALA A 59 -38.87 8.98 9.72
N THR A 60 -38.63 8.80 8.45
CA THR A 60 -37.37 8.24 7.95
C THR A 60 -36.43 9.38 7.62
N VAL A 61 -35.24 9.31 8.15
CA VAL A 61 -34.15 10.25 7.85
C VAL A 61 -33.15 9.59 6.91
N THR A 62 -32.84 10.28 5.82
CA THR A 62 -31.87 9.81 4.83
C THR A 62 -30.88 10.92 4.50
N GLY A 63 -29.63 10.55 4.26
CA GLY A 63 -28.59 11.49 3.86
C GLY A 63 -27.64 11.91 4.99
N THR A 64 -27.84 11.46 6.23
CA THR A 64 -26.87 11.67 7.32
C THR A 64 -25.69 10.72 7.19
N ILE A 65 -24.53 11.14 7.70
CA ILE A 65 -23.29 10.34 7.75
C ILE A 65 -22.84 10.21 9.21
N ASN A 66 -21.99 9.23 9.49
CA ASN A 66 -21.38 8.99 10.81
C ASN A 66 -22.39 8.84 11.98
N ASN A 67 -23.59 8.32 11.69
CA ASN A 67 -24.69 8.25 12.67
C ASN A 67 -25.13 9.62 13.22
N ASP A 68 -24.88 10.70 12.51
CA ASP A 68 -25.38 12.00 12.88
C ASP A 68 -26.91 12.01 12.87
N THR A 69 -27.47 12.78 13.80
CA THR A 69 -28.91 12.94 13.89
C THR A 69 -29.31 14.37 13.58
N VAL A 70 -30.44 14.50 12.93
CA VAL A 70 -31.10 15.80 12.73
C VAL A 70 -32.31 15.90 13.66
N SER A 71 -32.52 17.09 14.19
CA SER A 71 -33.65 17.35 15.08
C SER A 71 -34.85 17.76 14.27
N TYR A 72 -35.97 17.11 14.55
CA TYR A 72 -37.26 17.45 13.94
C TYR A 72 -38.40 17.15 14.91
N THR A 73 -39.52 17.78 14.69
CA THR A 73 -40.80 17.48 15.32
C THR A 73 -41.74 16.94 14.28
N ILE A 74 -42.68 16.12 14.69
CA ILE A 74 -43.76 15.65 13.80
C ILE A 74 -45.07 16.17 14.38
N SER A 75 -45.84 16.81 13.54
CA SER A 75 -47.19 17.22 13.86
C SER A 75 -48.17 16.65 12.81
N ARG A 76 -49.39 16.60 13.12
CA ARG A 76 -50.40 16.23 12.12
C ARG A 76 -51.52 17.25 12.05
N GLU A 77 -52.15 17.34 10.93
CA GLU A 77 -53.37 18.13 10.72
C GLU A 77 -54.46 17.67 11.67
N LYS A 78 -55.18 18.62 12.27
CA LYS A 78 -56.25 18.34 13.21
C LYS A 78 -57.48 17.76 12.50
N GLY A 79 -58.03 16.69 13.04
CA GLY A 79 -59.27 16.06 12.57
C GLY A 79 -59.36 14.64 13.12
N GLU A 80 -60.59 14.18 13.41
CA GLU A 80 -60.87 12.84 13.93
C GLU A 80 -61.99 12.14 13.15
N THR A 81 -62.48 12.75 12.07
CA THR A 81 -63.44 12.14 11.18
C THR A 81 -62.74 11.31 10.10
N ALA A 82 -63.44 10.40 9.47
CA ALA A 82 -62.90 9.65 8.33
C ALA A 82 -62.41 10.60 7.24
N GLY A 83 -61.20 10.38 6.80
CA GLY A 83 -60.50 11.27 5.84
C GLY A 83 -58.99 11.10 5.88
N THR A 84 -58.31 11.94 5.14
CA THR A 84 -56.85 11.95 5.01
C THR A 84 -56.30 13.23 5.62
N TYR A 85 -55.35 13.12 6.49
CA TYR A 85 -54.73 14.21 7.25
C TYR A 85 -53.20 14.18 7.05
N SER A 86 -52.61 15.33 6.83
CA SER A 86 -51.18 15.42 6.63
C SER A 86 -50.42 15.19 7.93
N ILE A 87 -49.35 14.40 7.88
CA ILE A 87 -48.35 14.25 8.95
C ILE A 87 -47.14 15.04 8.50
N THR A 88 -46.83 16.12 9.19
CA THR A 88 -45.80 17.08 8.77
C THR A 88 -44.64 17.07 9.71
N PRO A 89 -43.49 16.60 9.26
CA PRO A 89 -42.23 16.82 9.99
C PRO A 89 -41.78 18.26 9.81
N ALA A 90 -41.21 18.86 10.83
CA ALA A 90 -40.71 20.23 10.78
C ALA A 90 -39.47 20.40 11.68
N GLY A 91 -38.60 21.27 11.27
CA GLY A 91 -37.38 21.62 11.99
C GLY A 91 -36.63 22.74 11.28
N ALA A 92 -35.46 23.04 11.74
CA ALA A 92 -34.62 24.01 11.05
C ALA A 92 -34.11 23.41 9.70
N GLU A 93 -34.12 24.23 8.64
CA GLU A 93 -33.54 23.82 7.35
C GLU A 93 -32.04 23.66 7.39
N ALA A 94 -31.35 24.43 8.23
CA ALA A 94 -29.93 24.33 8.44
C ALA A 94 -29.66 23.70 9.81
N GLN A 95 -29.03 22.53 9.83
CA GLN A 95 -28.66 21.83 11.06
C GLN A 95 -27.22 21.34 10.98
N GLY A 96 -26.32 22.07 11.61
CA GLY A 96 -24.89 21.76 11.55
C GLY A 96 -24.39 21.84 10.11
N ASN A 97 -23.91 20.71 9.61
CA ASN A 97 -23.39 20.59 8.24
C ASN A 97 -24.41 20.07 7.24
N TYR A 98 -25.69 20.12 7.58
CA TYR A 98 -26.77 19.59 6.76
C TYR A 98 -27.75 20.66 6.33
N THR A 99 -28.27 20.52 5.13
CA THR A 99 -29.49 21.20 4.67
C THR A 99 -30.60 20.16 4.68
N VAL A 100 -31.61 20.38 5.54
CA VAL A 100 -32.65 19.41 5.81
C VAL A 100 -33.94 19.78 5.07
N THR A 101 -34.48 18.82 4.31
CA THR A 101 -35.78 18.94 3.64
C THR A 101 -36.78 18.04 4.35
N TYR A 102 -38.00 18.51 4.48
CA TYR A 102 -39.08 17.83 5.18
C TYR A 102 -40.20 17.43 4.23
N ASN A 103 -40.54 16.14 4.17
CA ASN A 103 -41.60 15.59 3.37
C ASN A 103 -42.75 15.08 4.27
N ALA A 104 -43.93 15.48 3.96
CA ALA A 104 -45.11 15.05 4.69
C ALA A 104 -45.46 13.58 4.38
N GLY A 105 -46.00 12.90 5.36
CA GLY A 105 -46.75 11.64 5.24
C GLY A 105 -48.24 11.87 5.44
N THR A 106 -49.01 10.79 5.46
CA THR A 106 -50.48 10.82 5.50
C THR A 106 -51.00 9.93 6.61
N LEU A 107 -51.92 10.46 7.41
CA LEU A 107 -52.77 9.67 8.30
C LEU A 107 -54.14 9.47 7.65
N THR A 108 -54.47 8.24 7.36
CA THR A 108 -55.80 7.88 6.87
C THR A 108 -56.69 7.42 8.02
N ILE A 109 -57.71 8.17 8.34
CA ILE A 109 -58.74 7.79 9.33
C ILE A 109 -59.90 7.14 8.59
N LYS A 110 -60.21 5.90 8.92
CA LYS A 110 -61.30 5.12 8.31
C LYS A 110 -62.50 5.04 9.26
N GLU A 111 -63.70 5.01 8.70
CA GLU A 111 -64.88 4.68 9.48
C GLU A 111 -64.77 3.27 10.07
N ARG A 112 -65.19 3.12 11.32
CA ARG A 112 -65.28 1.78 11.90
C ARG A 112 -66.37 0.99 11.16
N PRO A 113 -66.07 -0.23 10.73
CA PRO A 113 -67.11 -1.09 10.16
C PRO A 113 -68.25 -1.27 11.16
N TYR A 114 -69.48 -1.08 10.73
CA TYR A 114 -70.65 -1.40 11.54
C TYR A 114 -70.73 -2.90 11.78
N ILE A 115 -70.65 -3.33 13.02
CA ILE A 115 -70.84 -4.73 13.43
C ILE A 115 -72.24 -4.92 13.95
N PRO A 116 -73.15 -5.61 13.20
CA PRO A 116 -74.49 -5.92 13.68
C PRO A 116 -74.40 -6.85 14.93
N PRO A 117 -75.30 -6.70 15.90
CA PRO A 117 -75.32 -7.57 17.08
C PRO A 117 -75.76 -8.99 16.72
N VAL A 118 -75.02 -9.97 17.28
CA VAL A 118 -75.18 -11.42 17.33
C VAL A 118 -75.60 -12.09 15.99
N ASN A 119 -74.67 -12.55 15.28
CA ASN A 119 -74.88 -13.38 14.09
C ASN A 119 -74.58 -14.88 14.34
N PRO A 120 -75.19 -15.82 13.63
CA PRO A 120 -74.91 -17.26 13.72
C PRO A 120 -73.42 -17.58 13.44
N PRO A 121 -72.93 -18.78 13.83
CA PRO A 121 -71.59 -19.21 13.49
C PRO A 121 -71.29 -19.07 12.01
N ILE A 122 -70.16 -18.54 11.65
CA ILE A 122 -69.70 -18.39 10.28
C ILE A 122 -68.89 -19.66 9.94
N THR A 123 -69.33 -20.40 8.93
CA THR A 123 -68.72 -21.66 8.47
C THR A 123 -67.89 -21.45 7.20
N ASP A 124 -68.00 -20.29 6.58
CA ASP A 124 -67.16 -19.94 5.43
C ASP A 124 -65.67 -20.08 5.78
N LYS A 125 -64.89 -20.56 4.82
CA LYS A 125 -63.46 -20.67 4.99
C LYS A 125 -62.82 -19.30 5.05
N ILE A 126 -62.14 -18.99 6.14
CA ILE A 126 -61.35 -17.77 6.32
C ILE A 126 -59.91 -18.13 6.24
N THR A 127 -59.17 -17.50 5.34
CA THR A 127 -57.73 -17.64 5.22
C THR A 127 -57.05 -16.42 5.83
N VAL A 128 -56.11 -16.68 6.72
CA VAL A 128 -55.25 -15.68 7.36
C VAL A 128 -53.82 -15.89 6.82
N GLU A 129 -53.41 -15.06 5.87
CA GLU A 129 -52.06 -15.08 5.32
C GLU A 129 -51.15 -14.27 6.22
N ILE A 130 -50.08 -14.89 6.71
CA ILE A 130 -49.05 -14.28 7.57
C ILE A 130 -47.81 -14.07 6.73
N THR A 131 -47.26 -12.87 6.77
CA THR A 131 -45.98 -12.53 6.13
C THR A 131 -45.05 -11.91 7.17
N GLY A 132 -43.97 -12.57 7.51
CA GLY A 132 -42.93 -12.04 8.39
C GLY A 132 -42.21 -10.88 7.75
N ASN A 133 -41.85 -9.89 8.56
CA ASN A 133 -41.06 -8.76 8.10
C ASN A 133 -39.62 -9.19 7.80
N SER A 134 -39.02 -8.65 6.77
CA SER A 134 -37.64 -8.92 6.38
C SER A 134 -36.83 -7.64 6.28
N ASP A 135 -35.56 -7.72 6.59
CA ASP A 135 -34.61 -6.60 6.48
C ASP A 135 -33.24 -7.11 6.02
N SER A 136 -32.46 -6.19 5.46
CA SER A 136 -31.10 -6.48 5.01
C SER A 136 -30.17 -5.35 5.39
N VAL A 137 -29.10 -5.68 6.11
CA VAL A 137 -28.08 -4.74 6.58
C VAL A 137 -26.68 -5.25 6.24
N VAL A 138 -25.73 -4.36 6.22
CA VAL A 138 -24.31 -4.73 6.08
C VAL A 138 -23.72 -4.94 7.48
N TYR A 139 -22.91 -5.95 7.64
CA TYR A 139 -22.21 -6.21 8.89
C TYR A 139 -21.49 -4.96 9.43
N ASP A 140 -21.71 -4.63 10.69
CA ASP A 140 -21.10 -3.48 11.39
C ASP A 140 -20.60 -3.81 12.81
N GLY A 141 -20.69 -5.10 13.19
CA GLY A 141 -20.31 -5.60 14.51
C GLY A 141 -21.40 -5.48 15.58
N ALA A 142 -22.52 -4.82 15.27
CA ALA A 142 -23.66 -4.70 16.19
C ALA A 142 -24.67 -5.82 15.99
N GLU A 143 -25.51 -6.04 17.02
CA GLU A 143 -26.67 -6.92 16.88
C GLU A 143 -27.78 -6.19 16.11
N HIS A 144 -28.27 -6.81 15.05
CA HIS A 144 -29.43 -6.39 14.27
C HIS A 144 -30.60 -7.32 14.48
N SER A 145 -31.81 -6.80 14.34
CA SER A 145 -33.00 -7.59 14.43
C SER A 145 -34.12 -7.05 13.56
N VAL A 146 -34.91 -7.96 13.02
CA VAL A 146 -36.21 -7.68 12.40
C VAL A 146 -37.27 -8.42 13.16
N LYS A 147 -38.41 -7.77 13.36
CA LYS A 147 -39.50 -8.26 14.19
C LYS A 147 -40.85 -8.00 13.53
N ASP A 148 -41.86 -8.68 14.09
CA ASP A 148 -43.23 -8.58 13.72
C ASP A 148 -43.54 -9.17 12.34
N TYR A 149 -44.83 -9.26 12.05
CA TYR A 149 -45.35 -9.77 10.79
C TYR A 149 -46.59 -8.95 10.36
N THR A 150 -46.94 -9.06 9.14
CA THR A 150 -48.16 -8.50 8.57
C THR A 150 -49.19 -9.60 8.33
N VAL A 151 -50.47 -9.23 8.40
CA VAL A 151 -51.57 -10.16 8.25
C VAL A 151 -52.47 -9.70 7.13
N LYS A 152 -52.84 -10.62 6.24
CA LYS A 152 -53.89 -10.43 5.24
C LYS A 152 -54.99 -11.43 5.46
N ILE A 153 -56.21 -10.94 5.79
CA ILE A 153 -57.36 -11.76 6.13
C ILE A 153 -58.33 -11.71 4.98
N SER A 154 -58.85 -12.88 4.56
CA SER A 154 -59.76 -13.01 3.43
C SER A 154 -61.18 -12.48 3.70
N ASP A 155 -61.59 -12.33 4.96
CA ASP A 155 -62.93 -11.88 5.37
C ASP A 155 -62.76 -10.75 6.40
N SER A 156 -63.31 -9.57 6.09
CA SER A 156 -63.23 -8.37 6.94
C SER A 156 -63.97 -8.49 8.28
N ARG A 157 -64.80 -9.52 8.44
CA ARG A 157 -65.48 -9.83 9.71
C ARG A 157 -64.56 -10.50 10.74
N TYR A 158 -63.42 -11.09 10.31
CA TYR A 158 -62.37 -11.68 11.13
C TYR A 158 -61.22 -10.71 11.23
N THR A 159 -60.68 -10.51 12.41
CA THR A 159 -59.65 -9.52 12.69
C THR A 159 -58.50 -10.14 13.48
N GLU A 160 -57.40 -9.44 13.62
CA GLU A 160 -56.23 -9.89 14.42
C GLU A 160 -56.56 -10.09 15.91
N LYS A 161 -57.69 -9.57 16.40
CA LYS A 161 -58.18 -9.79 17.77
C LYS A 161 -58.82 -11.17 17.94
N ASP A 162 -59.17 -11.84 16.84
CA ASP A 162 -59.87 -13.10 16.82
C ASP A 162 -58.93 -14.31 16.86
N PHE A 163 -57.65 -14.08 16.91
CA PHE A 163 -56.63 -15.14 17.06
C PHE A 163 -55.51 -14.71 18.00
N THR A 164 -54.75 -15.69 18.45
CA THR A 164 -53.53 -15.47 19.26
C THR A 164 -52.34 -16.03 18.53
N PHE A 165 -51.19 -15.38 18.75
CA PHE A 165 -49.88 -15.85 18.33
C PHE A 165 -49.06 -16.27 19.56
N SER A 166 -48.57 -17.51 19.58
CA SER A 166 -47.83 -18.08 20.70
C SER A 166 -46.33 -18.18 20.41
N GLY A 167 -45.89 -17.75 19.23
CA GLY A 167 -44.48 -17.76 18.83
C GLY A 167 -43.72 -16.50 19.20
N LYS A 168 -42.54 -16.38 18.64
CA LYS A 168 -41.70 -15.18 18.74
C LYS A 168 -41.35 -14.73 17.32
N ALA A 169 -42.04 -13.68 16.86
CA ALA A 169 -41.77 -13.09 15.54
C ALA A 169 -40.54 -12.18 15.62
N LEU A 170 -39.37 -12.77 15.66
CA LEU A 170 -38.09 -12.06 15.79
C LEU A 170 -36.98 -12.89 15.12
N ALA A 171 -36.28 -12.29 14.19
CA ALA A 171 -34.99 -12.77 13.72
C ALA A 171 -33.91 -11.80 14.16
N SER A 172 -32.84 -12.27 14.75
CA SER A 172 -31.71 -11.42 15.17
C SER A 172 -30.37 -12.13 14.93
N GLY A 173 -29.35 -11.30 14.70
CA GLY A 173 -27.99 -11.80 14.49
C GLY A 173 -26.97 -10.67 14.56
N ILE A 174 -25.69 -11.07 14.63
CA ILE A 174 -24.55 -10.16 14.60
C ILE A 174 -23.72 -10.42 13.36
N ASN A 175 -23.46 -11.68 13.06
CA ASN A 175 -22.56 -12.08 11.97
C ASN A 175 -23.27 -12.06 10.60
N ALA A 176 -22.48 -11.95 9.55
CA ALA A 176 -23.00 -12.08 8.18
C ALA A 176 -23.67 -13.45 8.00
N GLY A 177 -24.88 -13.44 7.48
CA GLY A 177 -25.71 -14.62 7.34
C GLY A 177 -27.18 -14.28 7.20
N THR A 178 -27.99 -15.32 7.18
CA THR A 178 -29.46 -15.23 7.08
C THR A 178 -30.05 -15.81 8.35
N TYR A 179 -30.95 -15.06 8.97
CA TYR A 179 -31.62 -15.43 10.22
C TYR A 179 -33.11 -15.39 9.97
N GLU A 180 -33.78 -16.51 10.22
CA GLU A 180 -35.20 -16.68 10.01
C GLU A 180 -35.97 -16.49 11.32
N MET A 181 -37.20 -15.94 11.25
CA MET A 181 -38.09 -15.83 12.40
C MET A 181 -38.61 -17.19 12.84
N GLY A 182 -38.75 -18.13 11.91
CA GLY A 182 -39.30 -19.47 12.15
C GLY A 182 -40.79 -19.46 12.39
N LEU A 183 -41.52 -18.61 11.68
CA LEU A 183 -42.98 -18.54 11.77
C LEU A 183 -43.60 -19.84 11.23
N LYS A 184 -44.56 -20.40 12.01
CA LYS A 184 -45.30 -21.61 11.65
C LYS A 184 -46.80 -21.41 11.86
N ALA A 185 -47.61 -22.02 11.04
CA ALA A 185 -49.09 -21.90 11.10
C ALA A 185 -49.66 -22.40 12.45
N ASP A 186 -49.06 -23.38 13.07
CA ASP A 186 -49.47 -23.96 14.36
C ASP A 186 -49.22 -23.03 15.58
N GLN A 187 -48.45 -21.97 15.39
CA GLN A 187 -48.25 -20.89 16.39
C GLN A 187 -49.41 -19.91 16.45
N PHE A 188 -50.32 -19.93 15.45
CA PHE A 188 -51.50 -19.09 15.37
C PHE A 188 -52.72 -19.89 15.71
N LYS A 189 -53.60 -19.38 16.59
CA LYS A 189 -54.78 -20.10 17.05
C LYS A 189 -55.99 -19.18 17.05
N ASN A 190 -57.03 -19.60 16.34
CA ASN A 190 -58.32 -18.93 16.38
C ASN A 190 -58.88 -18.97 17.84
N THR A 191 -59.28 -17.83 18.36
CA THR A 191 -59.89 -17.67 19.69
C THR A 191 -61.35 -17.26 19.62
N ASN A 192 -61.84 -16.91 18.45
CA ASN A 192 -63.25 -16.51 18.25
C ASN A 192 -64.09 -17.69 17.81
N ALA A 193 -64.85 -18.25 18.74
CA ALA A 193 -65.73 -19.40 18.52
C ALA A 193 -66.84 -19.18 17.46
N ARG A 194 -67.09 -17.94 17.04
CA ARG A 194 -68.04 -17.61 15.98
C ARG A 194 -67.54 -18.09 14.60
N PHE A 195 -66.24 -18.09 14.38
CA PHE A 195 -65.64 -18.50 13.10
C PHE A 195 -65.14 -19.94 13.24
N LYS A 196 -65.78 -20.86 12.51
CA LYS A 196 -65.51 -22.31 12.68
C LYS A 196 -64.47 -22.86 11.74
N ASN A 197 -64.13 -22.15 10.66
CA ASN A 197 -63.23 -22.64 9.62
C ASN A 197 -62.19 -21.57 9.29
N VAL A 198 -61.18 -21.48 10.13
CA VAL A 198 -60.06 -20.49 9.98
C VAL A 198 -58.80 -21.26 9.71
N GLU A 199 -58.10 -20.94 8.62
CA GLU A 199 -56.82 -21.51 8.23
C GLU A 199 -55.74 -20.41 8.26
N PHE A 200 -54.63 -20.69 8.95
CA PHE A 200 -53.44 -19.83 9.00
C PHE A 200 -52.40 -20.34 8.00
N ILE A 201 -51.95 -19.45 7.13
CA ILE A 201 -50.95 -19.78 6.09
C ILE A 201 -49.76 -18.84 6.24
N ILE A 202 -48.59 -19.39 6.42
CA ILE A 202 -47.35 -18.61 6.35
C ILE A 202 -47.03 -18.38 4.89
N LYS A 203 -47.23 -17.16 4.43
CA LYS A 203 -46.98 -16.74 3.06
C LYS A 203 -45.46 -16.60 2.80
N ALA A 204 -44.78 -15.99 3.76
CA ALA A 204 -43.32 -15.92 3.82
C ALA A 204 -42.87 -15.81 5.28
N ASP A 205 -41.79 -16.48 5.61
CA ASP A 205 -41.15 -16.27 6.89
C ASP A 205 -40.42 -14.91 6.88
N GLY A 206 -40.29 -14.28 8.05
CA GLY A 206 -39.49 -13.08 8.20
C GLY A 206 -38.01 -13.42 8.24
N VAL A 207 -37.22 -12.63 7.54
CA VAL A 207 -35.80 -12.90 7.38
C VAL A 207 -34.96 -11.65 7.63
N LEU A 208 -33.98 -11.75 8.52
CA LEU A 208 -32.90 -10.77 8.61
C LEU A 208 -31.70 -11.29 7.80
N THR A 209 -31.25 -10.52 6.84
CA THR A 209 -30.03 -10.79 6.09
C THR A 209 -28.95 -9.80 6.51
N ILE A 210 -27.85 -10.30 7.07
CA ILE A 210 -26.66 -9.50 7.33
C ILE A 210 -25.64 -9.85 6.25
N THR A 211 -25.38 -8.89 5.37
CA THR A 211 -24.44 -9.08 4.26
C THR A 211 -22.99 -8.84 4.71
N GLN A 212 -22.05 -9.52 4.05
CA GLN A 212 -20.64 -9.28 4.29
C GLN A 212 -20.26 -7.82 4.03
N ARG A 213 -19.48 -7.25 4.93
CA ARG A 213 -18.93 -5.90 4.78
C ARG A 213 -17.75 -5.91 3.81
N PRO A 214 -17.75 -5.03 2.79
CA PRO A 214 -16.57 -4.85 1.94
C PRO A 214 -15.38 -4.37 2.77
N LEU A 215 -14.23 -5.01 2.57
CA LEU A 215 -12.95 -4.67 3.20
C LEU A 215 -11.87 -4.68 2.14
N THR A 216 -11.07 -3.63 2.07
CA THR A 216 -9.92 -3.57 1.17
C THR A 216 -8.63 -3.58 1.99
N ILE A 217 -7.72 -4.49 1.64
CA ILE A 217 -6.38 -4.55 2.20
C ILE A 217 -5.39 -4.33 1.07
N THR A 218 -4.63 -3.24 1.15
CA THR A 218 -3.63 -2.87 0.15
C THR A 218 -2.24 -3.12 0.71
N ALA A 219 -1.47 -3.99 0.06
CA ALA A 219 -0.06 -4.19 0.39
C ALA A 219 0.75 -2.92 0.09
N GLY A 220 1.72 -2.61 0.93
CA GLY A 220 2.59 -1.45 0.77
C GLY A 220 3.51 -1.59 -0.43
N SER A 221 3.91 -0.45 -1.01
CA SER A 221 4.94 -0.37 -2.03
C SER A 221 6.26 0.09 -1.42
N ALA A 222 7.37 -0.33 -2.02
CA ALA A 222 8.70 0.13 -1.67
C ALA A 222 9.58 0.22 -2.91
N GLU A 223 10.52 1.14 -2.88
CA GLU A 223 11.54 1.32 -3.91
C GLU A 223 12.92 1.41 -3.25
N GLY A 224 13.94 0.86 -3.88
CA GLY A 224 15.30 0.91 -3.35
C GLY A 224 16.27 -0.03 -4.06
N ILE A 225 17.36 -0.31 -3.38
CA ILE A 225 18.38 -1.25 -3.85
C ILE A 225 17.93 -2.68 -3.53
N ALA A 226 18.09 -3.58 -4.49
CA ALA A 226 17.75 -5.00 -4.30
C ALA A 226 18.56 -5.64 -3.14
N PRO A 227 17.97 -6.54 -2.35
CA PRO A 227 16.57 -6.99 -2.41
C PRO A 227 15.60 -5.99 -1.74
N VAL A 228 14.51 -5.66 -2.42
CA VAL A 228 13.45 -4.78 -1.89
C VAL A 228 12.31 -5.63 -1.34
N THR A 229 11.89 -5.34 -0.12
CA THR A 229 10.73 -5.94 0.54
C THR A 229 9.91 -4.87 1.24
N CYS A 230 8.62 -5.12 1.47
CA CYS A 230 7.76 -4.24 2.23
C CYS A 230 6.73 -5.07 2.99
N ASP A 231 6.71 -4.97 4.30
CA ASP A 231 5.76 -5.65 5.19
C ASP A 231 4.57 -4.77 5.60
N LYS A 232 4.53 -3.53 5.12
CA LYS A 232 3.46 -2.58 5.41
C LYS A 232 2.22 -2.89 4.59
N TYR A 233 1.07 -2.52 5.14
CA TYR A 233 -0.22 -2.55 4.45
C TYR A 233 -1.15 -1.46 5.00
N THR A 234 -2.19 -1.16 4.24
CA THR A 234 -3.30 -0.30 4.68
C THR A 234 -4.61 -1.06 4.62
N VAL A 235 -5.59 -0.63 5.41
CA VAL A 235 -6.88 -1.30 5.54
C VAL A 235 -7.99 -0.26 5.49
N GLU A 236 -9.01 -0.53 4.67
CA GLU A 236 -10.19 0.32 4.54
C GLU A 236 -11.46 -0.53 4.63
N GLY A 237 -12.41 -0.11 5.44
CA GLY A 237 -13.72 -0.75 5.52
C GLY A 237 -13.98 -1.59 6.77
N LEU A 238 -13.12 -1.57 7.80
CA LEU A 238 -13.38 -2.27 9.07
C LEU A 238 -14.65 -1.74 9.75
N ALA A 239 -15.38 -2.63 10.40
CA ALA A 239 -16.44 -2.27 11.33
C ALA A 239 -15.85 -1.71 12.64
N THR A 240 -16.66 -0.93 13.34
CA THR A 240 -16.21 -0.31 14.60
C THR A 240 -15.87 -1.37 15.64
N GLY A 241 -14.65 -1.31 16.17
CA GLY A 241 -14.16 -2.25 17.17
C GLY A 241 -13.47 -3.48 16.62
N ASP A 242 -13.57 -3.72 15.31
CA ASP A 242 -12.82 -4.80 14.64
C ASP A 242 -11.42 -4.32 14.26
N LYS A 243 -10.47 -5.26 14.23
CA LYS A 243 -9.08 -5.01 13.85
C LYS A 243 -8.52 -6.15 13.03
N VAL A 244 -7.57 -5.84 12.20
CA VAL A 244 -6.75 -6.87 11.55
C VAL A 244 -5.81 -7.45 12.61
N ASP A 245 -5.88 -8.75 12.81
CA ASP A 245 -4.99 -9.49 13.72
C ASP A 245 -3.72 -9.91 12.99
N SER A 246 -3.84 -10.37 11.76
CA SER A 246 -2.71 -10.73 10.90
C SER A 246 -3.06 -10.56 9.42
N VAL A 247 -2.03 -10.27 8.63
CA VAL A 247 -2.04 -10.31 7.16
C VAL A 247 -0.73 -10.96 6.73
N LYS A 248 -0.81 -11.86 5.80
CA LYS A 248 0.38 -12.41 5.17
C LYS A 248 0.78 -11.52 4.02
N ILE A 249 1.97 -10.93 4.11
CA ILE A 249 2.57 -10.16 3.03
C ILE A 249 3.69 -10.98 2.42
N THR A 250 3.69 -11.09 1.08
CA THR A 250 4.70 -11.82 0.32
C THR A 250 5.14 -11.02 -0.88
N GLY A 251 6.42 -10.91 -1.03
CA GLY A 251 7.06 -10.25 -2.17
C GLY A 251 8.51 -9.97 -1.86
N ILE A 252 9.34 -10.11 -2.86
CA ILE A 252 10.74 -9.71 -2.86
C ILE A 252 11.14 -9.37 -4.29
N GLN A 253 11.76 -8.21 -4.47
CA GLN A 253 12.38 -7.84 -5.74
C GLN A 253 13.89 -7.94 -5.58
N SER A 254 14.47 -9.01 -6.10
CA SER A 254 15.89 -9.38 -5.89
C SER A 254 16.83 -8.84 -6.95
N GLU A 255 16.31 -8.39 -8.08
CA GLU A 255 17.06 -7.81 -9.21
C GLU A 255 16.41 -6.50 -9.64
N PRO A 256 17.09 -5.61 -10.39
CA PRO A 256 16.48 -4.40 -10.94
C PRO A 256 15.19 -4.71 -11.70
N GLY A 257 14.16 -3.88 -11.50
CA GLY A 257 12.82 -4.06 -12.07
C GLY A 257 11.73 -4.00 -11.02
N GLU A 258 10.55 -4.50 -11.38
CA GLU A 258 9.36 -4.43 -10.54
C GLU A 258 8.73 -5.80 -10.34
N SER A 259 8.21 -6.03 -9.13
CA SER A 259 7.38 -7.18 -8.81
C SER A 259 6.24 -6.80 -7.86
N PRO A 260 5.14 -7.58 -7.83
CA PRO A 260 4.06 -7.30 -6.92
C PRO A 260 4.45 -7.64 -5.47
N ASN A 261 4.02 -6.78 -4.54
CA ASN A 261 3.92 -7.10 -3.12
C ASN A 261 2.50 -7.56 -2.84
N VAL A 262 2.32 -8.79 -2.38
CA VAL A 262 1.02 -9.44 -2.33
C VAL A 262 0.56 -9.61 -0.88
N ALA A 263 -0.66 -9.12 -0.59
CA ALA A 263 -1.35 -9.39 0.67
C ALA A 263 -2.30 -10.57 0.52
N SER A 264 -2.39 -11.41 1.53
CA SER A 264 -3.30 -12.56 1.60
C SER A 264 -3.61 -12.96 3.04
N ASP A 265 -4.49 -13.92 3.20
CA ASP A 265 -4.75 -14.65 4.44
C ASP A 265 -4.97 -13.75 5.67
N ALA A 266 -5.70 -12.65 5.48
CA ALA A 266 -6.01 -11.75 6.59
C ALA A 266 -6.95 -12.41 7.60
N VAL A 267 -6.66 -12.19 8.87
CA VAL A 267 -7.51 -12.58 9.99
C VAL A 267 -8.01 -11.33 10.68
N ILE A 268 -9.33 -11.21 10.80
CA ILE A 268 -10.00 -10.08 11.44
C ILE A 268 -10.56 -10.53 12.78
N LYS A 269 -10.27 -9.78 13.84
CA LYS A 269 -10.81 -10.06 15.19
C LYS A 269 -11.61 -8.87 15.69
N ASN A 270 -12.69 -9.19 16.41
CA ASN A 270 -13.49 -8.19 17.13
C ASN A 270 -12.80 -7.74 18.42
N ALA A 271 -13.41 -6.80 19.13
CA ALA A 271 -12.91 -6.28 20.42
C ALA A 271 -12.74 -7.35 21.51
N LYS A 272 -13.43 -8.49 21.39
CA LYS A 272 -13.32 -9.63 22.31
C LYS A 272 -12.21 -10.61 21.90
N GLY A 273 -11.58 -10.43 20.77
CA GLY A 273 -10.57 -11.32 20.23
C GLY A 273 -11.12 -12.52 19.44
N GLU A 274 -12.41 -12.54 19.14
CA GLU A 274 -13.06 -13.59 18.34
C GLU A 274 -12.79 -13.34 16.85
N ASP A 275 -12.59 -14.41 16.09
CA ASP A 275 -12.42 -14.33 14.63
C ASP A 275 -13.76 -13.99 13.96
N VAL A 276 -13.78 -12.87 13.27
CA VAL A 276 -14.93 -12.35 12.54
C VAL A 276 -14.66 -12.19 11.04
N THR A 277 -13.60 -12.81 10.54
CA THR A 277 -13.15 -12.71 9.14
C THR A 277 -14.26 -13.05 8.14
N ALA A 278 -15.08 -14.06 8.46
CA ALA A 278 -16.20 -14.50 7.62
C ALA A 278 -17.28 -13.42 7.39
N ASN A 279 -17.31 -12.38 8.22
CA ASN A 279 -18.23 -11.25 8.08
C ASN A 279 -17.79 -10.22 7.03
N TYR A 280 -16.61 -10.43 6.44
CA TYR A 280 -16.04 -9.52 5.45
C TYR A 280 -15.92 -10.16 4.08
N LYS A 281 -16.18 -9.35 3.06
CA LYS A 281 -15.79 -9.62 1.67
C LYS A 281 -14.47 -8.89 1.43
N ILE A 282 -13.36 -9.62 1.63
CA ILE A 282 -12.02 -9.03 1.56
C ILE A 282 -11.55 -8.94 0.11
N THR A 283 -11.09 -7.77 -0.29
CA THR A 283 -10.40 -7.50 -1.54
C THR A 283 -8.95 -7.16 -1.23
N TYR A 284 -8.02 -7.89 -1.85
CA TYR A 284 -6.59 -7.63 -1.72
C TYR A 284 -6.11 -6.83 -2.93
N VAL A 285 -5.35 -5.76 -2.67
CA VAL A 285 -4.72 -4.92 -3.68
C VAL A 285 -3.21 -5.04 -3.50
N ASN A 286 -2.51 -5.36 -4.58
CA ASN A 286 -1.07 -5.50 -4.55
C ASN A 286 -0.39 -4.13 -4.44
N GLY A 287 0.72 -4.09 -3.69
CA GLY A 287 1.72 -3.06 -3.79
C GLY A 287 2.73 -3.36 -4.89
N VAL A 288 3.67 -2.47 -5.09
CA VAL A 288 4.78 -2.62 -6.03
C VAL A 288 6.10 -2.57 -5.28
N LEU A 289 6.96 -3.55 -5.52
CA LEU A 289 8.35 -3.55 -5.09
C LEU A 289 9.21 -3.22 -6.31
N LYS A 290 9.90 -2.08 -6.27
CA LYS A 290 10.78 -1.63 -7.34
C LYS A 290 12.23 -1.66 -6.86
N ALA A 291 13.07 -2.45 -7.52
CA ALA A 291 14.51 -2.39 -7.34
C ALA A 291 15.14 -1.61 -8.47
N ILE A 292 15.90 -0.58 -8.11
CA ILE A 292 16.60 0.26 -9.08
C ILE A 292 17.89 -0.39 -9.55
N GLU A 293 18.28 -0.13 -10.80
CA GLU A 293 19.64 -0.43 -11.28
C GLU A 293 20.63 0.52 -10.60
N VAL A 294 21.62 -0.03 -9.93
CA VAL A 294 22.55 0.77 -9.14
C VAL A 294 23.75 1.20 -9.95
N LEU A 295 24.32 0.30 -10.75
CA LEU A 295 25.50 0.57 -11.57
C LEU A 295 25.12 0.77 -13.03
N ASN A 296 25.65 1.81 -13.63
CA ASN A 296 25.52 2.04 -15.06
C ASN A 296 26.38 1.05 -15.84
N LYS A 297 25.73 0.07 -16.45
CA LYS A 297 26.39 -0.95 -17.29
C LYS A 297 26.31 -0.62 -18.78
N GLU A 298 25.43 0.29 -19.17
CA GLU A 298 25.09 0.59 -20.56
C GLU A 298 26.06 1.61 -21.20
N ILE A 299 26.50 2.60 -20.41
CA ILE A 299 27.33 3.70 -20.92
C ILE A 299 28.76 3.51 -20.45
N HIS A 300 29.70 3.33 -21.40
CA HIS A 300 31.10 3.03 -21.14
C HIS A 300 31.96 4.29 -20.96
N PHE A 301 31.56 5.15 -20.01
CA PHE A 301 32.32 6.36 -19.72
C PHE A 301 33.60 6.04 -18.90
N ASN A 302 34.59 6.95 -19.01
CA ASN A 302 35.81 6.89 -18.22
C ASN A 302 35.50 7.11 -16.73
N TYR A 303 35.58 6.09 -15.90
CA TYR A 303 35.31 6.18 -14.46
C TYR A 303 36.59 6.42 -13.63
N VAL A 304 37.75 6.32 -14.25
CA VAL A 304 39.04 6.62 -13.65
C VAL A 304 39.68 7.80 -14.36
N ILE A 305 40.32 8.67 -13.58
CA ILE A 305 41.12 9.80 -14.05
C ILE A 305 42.57 9.47 -13.76
N GLY A 306 43.44 9.66 -14.73
CA GLY A 306 44.90 9.57 -14.51
C GLY A 306 45.46 10.70 -13.63
N TYR A 307 46.68 10.60 -13.29
CA TYR A 307 47.39 11.63 -12.53
C TYR A 307 47.85 12.76 -13.46
N THR A 308 48.11 13.92 -12.87
CA THR A 308 48.53 15.13 -13.62
C THR A 308 49.89 14.99 -14.28
N ASP A 309 50.70 13.97 -13.89
CA ASP A 309 51.98 13.63 -14.49
C ASP A 309 51.85 12.70 -15.71
N GLY A 310 50.65 12.40 -16.18
CA GLY A 310 50.39 11.52 -17.32
C GLY A 310 50.52 10.03 -17.00
N THR A 311 50.48 9.66 -15.73
CA THR A 311 50.51 8.24 -15.29
C THR A 311 49.17 7.78 -14.81
N ILE A 312 48.94 6.45 -14.79
CA ILE A 312 47.77 5.79 -14.22
C ILE A 312 48.13 4.93 -13.00
N ARG A 313 49.39 4.61 -12.86
CA ARG A 313 49.99 3.84 -11.76
C ARG A 313 49.34 2.47 -11.54
N PRO A 314 49.29 1.59 -12.54
CA PRO A 314 48.52 0.36 -12.51
C PRO A 314 48.96 -0.59 -11.40
N ASN A 315 50.24 -0.61 -11.08
CA ASN A 315 50.85 -1.50 -10.08
C ASN A 315 50.87 -0.93 -8.64
N ASN A 316 50.41 0.31 -8.44
CA ASN A 316 50.30 0.89 -7.10
C ASN A 316 49.02 0.39 -6.41
N ASP A 317 49.08 0.31 -5.10
CA ASP A 317 47.88 0.10 -4.28
C ASP A 317 46.86 1.21 -4.54
N ILE A 318 45.57 0.87 -4.45
CA ILE A 318 44.47 1.84 -4.51
C ILE A 318 43.92 2.12 -3.12
N SER A 319 43.58 3.37 -2.85
CA SER A 319 43.01 3.76 -1.56
C SER A 319 41.49 3.49 -1.49
N ARG A 320 40.99 3.37 -0.26
CA ARG A 320 39.55 3.22 0.02
C ARG A 320 38.74 4.39 -0.53
N ALA A 321 39.28 5.60 -0.48
CA ALA A 321 38.63 6.80 -1.03
C ALA A 321 38.53 6.76 -2.57
N GLU A 322 39.59 6.32 -3.26
CA GLU A 322 39.58 6.18 -4.71
C GLU A 322 38.56 5.14 -5.16
N VAL A 323 38.49 3.99 -4.48
CA VAL A 323 37.46 2.96 -4.77
C VAL A 323 36.05 3.50 -4.54
N ALA A 324 35.82 4.21 -3.44
CA ALA A 324 34.51 4.83 -3.20
C ALA A 324 34.16 5.83 -4.31
N THR A 325 35.10 6.63 -4.77
CA THR A 325 34.88 7.60 -5.85
C THR A 325 34.57 6.92 -7.18
N ILE A 326 35.25 5.82 -7.50
CA ILE A 326 34.98 5.03 -8.69
C ILE A 326 33.55 4.51 -8.67
N PHE A 327 33.11 3.85 -7.60
CA PHE A 327 31.74 3.34 -7.51
C PHE A 327 30.70 4.46 -7.53
N PHE A 328 30.96 5.61 -6.93
CA PHE A 328 30.05 6.76 -7.01
C PHE A 328 29.90 7.26 -8.46
N ARG A 329 30.97 7.31 -9.24
CA ARG A 329 30.92 7.67 -10.67
C ARG A 329 30.12 6.66 -11.48
N LEU A 330 30.22 5.39 -11.13
CA LEU A 330 29.53 4.28 -11.81
C LEU A 330 28.06 4.15 -11.45
N LEU A 331 27.54 4.92 -10.49
CA LEU A 331 26.11 4.91 -10.19
C LEU A 331 25.28 5.37 -11.41
N THR A 332 24.11 4.77 -11.59
CA THR A 332 23.10 5.29 -12.50
C THR A 332 22.66 6.69 -12.06
N ASP A 333 22.10 7.47 -12.96
CA ASP A 333 21.58 8.81 -12.61
C ASP A 333 20.44 8.69 -11.59
N GLU A 334 19.57 7.68 -11.72
CA GLU A 334 18.48 7.40 -10.76
C GLU A 334 19.03 7.11 -9.35
N ALA A 335 20.02 6.21 -9.24
CA ALA A 335 20.64 5.89 -7.95
C ALA A 335 21.37 7.11 -7.36
N ARG A 336 22.04 7.89 -8.22
CA ARG A 336 22.74 9.10 -7.80
C ARG A 336 21.75 10.17 -7.31
N GLU A 337 20.66 10.42 -8.01
CA GLU A 337 19.63 11.40 -7.64
C GLU A 337 18.98 11.03 -6.30
N GLN A 338 18.64 9.77 -6.13
CA GLN A 338 17.93 9.28 -4.94
C GLN A 338 18.80 9.27 -3.67
N TYR A 339 20.11 8.92 -3.80
CA TYR A 339 20.95 8.63 -2.65
C TYR A 339 22.06 9.64 -2.39
N THR A 340 22.35 10.60 -3.29
CA THR A 340 23.45 11.55 -3.10
C THR A 340 23.30 12.35 -1.81
N THR A 341 24.35 12.32 -1.00
CA THR A 341 24.46 13.09 0.23
C THR A 341 25.91 13.45 0.52
N THR A 342 26.11 14.51 1.27
CA THR A 342 27.40 14.86 1.87
C THR A 342 27.40 14.67 3.38
N ALA A 343 26.27 14.26 3.95
CA ALA A 343 26.12 13.97 5.36
C ALA A 343 26.73 12.60 5.67
N GLY A 344 27.90 12.58 6.28
CA GLY A 344 28.59 11.36 6.70
C GLY A 344 28.94 11.40 8.18
N ASN A 345 29.05 10.21 8.79
CA ASN A 345 29.27 10.05 10.23
C ASN A 345 30.71 9.61 10.57
N PHE A 346 31.63 9.58 9.60
CA PHE A 346 32.99 9.14 9.86
C PHE A 346 33.83 10.25 10.45
N THR A 347 34.62 9.93 11.50
CA THR A 347 35.41 10.90 12.26
C THR A 347 36.53 11.53 11.43
N ASP A 348 37.03 10.82 10.41
CA ASP A 348 38.14 11.16 9.55
C ASP A 348 37.76 11.59 8.13
N VAL A 349 36.46 11.64 7.80
CA VAL A 349 35.95 12.17 6.53
C VAL A 349 35.26 13.49 6.80
N LYS A 350 35.92 14.60 6.46
CA LYS A 350 35.42 15.95 6.73
C LYS A 350 34.63 16.50 5.53
N ALA A 351 33.67 17.39 5.80
CA ALA A 351 33.03 18.18 4.78
C ALA A 351 34.09 18.94 3.96
N GLY A 352 33.96 18.92 2.63
CA GLY A 352 34.94 19.54 1.72
C GLY A 352 36.11 18.66 1.31
N MET A 353 36.28 17.47 1.87
CA MET A 353 37.20 16.48 1.30
C MET A 353 36.65 16.02 -0.07
N TRP A 354 37.52 15.86 -1.05
CA TRP A 354 37.20 15.45 -2.41
C TRP A 354 36.39 14.14 -2.47
N CYS A 355 36.60 13.23 -1.54
CA CYS A 355 35.94 11.92 -1.44
C CYS A 355 34.68 11.93 -0.54
N ASN A 356 34.37 13.03 0.14
CA ASN A 356 33.29 13.07 1.13
C ASN A 356 31.94 12.66 0.53
N ARG A 357 31.54 13.27 -0.59
CA ARG A 357 30.27 12.97 -1.26
C ARG A 357 30.17 11.49 -1.65
N ALA A 358 31.21 10.94 -2.27
CA ALA A 358 31.25 9.55 -2.68
C ALA A 358 31.11 8.60 -1.48
N ILE A 359 31.89 8.83 -0.43
CA ILE A 359 31.86 8.01 0.78
C ILE A 359 30.51 8.12 1.48
N ALA A 360 29.97 9.34 1.66
CA ALA A 360 28.69 9.54 2.32
C ALA A 360 27.54 8.88 1.53
N THR A 361 27.51 9.05 0.21
CA THR A 361 26.49 8.46 -0.65
C THR A 361 26.51 6.95 -0.61
N LEU A 362 27.67 6.33 -0.84
CA LEU A 362 27.76 4.85 -0.84
C LEU A 362 27.53 4.26 0.54
N THR A 363 27.82 5.01 1.62
CA THR A 363 27.46 4.60 2.99
C THR A 363 25.96 4.66 3.21
N ASN A 364 25.30 5.73 2.74
CA ASN A 364 23.84 5.86 2.76
C ASN A 364 23.14 4.72 2.01
N MET A 365 23.72 4.30 0.89
CA MET A 365 23.27 3.13 0.12
C MET A 365 23.60 1.78 0.80
N GLY A 366 24.39 1.77 1.87
CA GLY A 366 24.86 0.54 2.52
C GLY A 366 25.93 -0.23 1.74
N ILE A 367 26.46 0.34 0.64
CA ILE A 367 27.46 -0.31 -0.24
C ILE A 367 28.83 -0.36 0.43
N ILE A 368 29.23 0.70 1.14
CA ILE A 368 30.47 0.74 1.90
C ILE A 368 30.19 0.92 3.39
N LYS A 369 31.14 0.48 4.21
CA LYS A 369 31.10 0.64 5.67
C LYS A 369 32.46 1.10 6.18
N GLY A 370 32.44 1.86 7.28
CA GLY A 370 33.63 2.20 8.02
C GLY A 370 34.04 1.10 9.02
N TYR A 371 35.02 1.41 9.82
CA TYR A 371 35.52 0.56 10.88
C TYR A 371 34.76 0.76 12.19
N THR A 372 34.93 -0.17 13.11
CA THR A 372 34.21 -0.16 14.42
C THR A 372 34.60 1.00 15.32
N ASP A 373 35.72 1.67 15.05
CA ASP A 373 36.17 2.88 15.74
C ASP A 373 35.53 4.17 15.22
N GLY A 374 34.61 4.07 14.27
CA GLY A 374 33.91 5.21 13.65
C GLY A 374 34.71 5.91 12.55
N SER A 375 35.88 5.35 12.13
CA SER A 375 36.66 5.87 11.01
C SER A 375 36.31 5.19 9.68
N PHE A 376 36.62 5.85 8.56
CA PHE A 376 36.57 5.26 7.22
C PHE A 376 37.98 4.90 6.71
N GLN A 377 38.98 5.61 7.13
CA GLN A 377 40.39 5.52 6.71
C GLN A 377 40.56 5.74 5.19
N PRO A 378 40.17 6.94 4.67
CA PRO A 378 40.07 7.19 3.22
C PRO A 378 41.41 6.97 2.47
N ASN A 379 42.54 7.30 3.08
CA ASN A 379 43.84 7.21 2.45
C ASN A 379 44.53 5.83 2.63
N LYS A 380 43.91 4.91 3.37
CA LYS A 380 44.45 3.56 3.55
C LYS A 380 44.23 2.76 2.27
N SER A 381 45.24 1.97 1.88
CA SER A 381 45.07 0.98 0.80
C SER A 381 43.97 -0.01 1.15
N ILE A 382 43.10 -0.30 0.20
CA ILE A 382 42.01 -1.27 0.37
C ILE A 382 42.54 -2.69 0.16
N THR A 383 42.07 -3.64 0.96
CA THR A 383 42.41 -5.04 0.74
C THR A 383 41.53 -5.70 -0.31
N ARG A 384 42.00 -6.81 -0.88
CA ARG A 384 41.23 -7.62 -1.83
C ARG A 384 39.89 -8.09 -1.24
N ALA A 385 39.88 -8.48 0.05
CA ALA A 385 38.64 -8.87 0.74
C ALA A 385 37.66 -7.71 0.92
N GLU A 386 38.16 -6.51 1.23
CA GLU A 386 37.29 -5.33 1.36
C GLU A 386 36.66 -4.94 0.02
N LEU A 387 37.42 -4.98 -1.09
CA LEU A 387 36.90 -4.74 -2.42
C LEU A 387 35.89 -5.83 -2.81
N ALA A 388 36.19 -7.12 -2.60
CA ALA A 388 35.27 -8.22 -2.86
C ALA A 388 33.95 -8.06 -2.09
N THR A 389 34.01 -7.53 -0.87
CA THR A 389 32.83 -7.23 -0.06
C THR A 389 32.00 -6.09 -0.64
N ILE A 390 32.62 -5.09 -1.27
CA ILE A 390 31.91 -4.00 -1.95
C ILE A 390 31.21 -4.53 -3.20
N ILE A 391 31.91 -5.22 -4.08
CA ILE A 391 31.33 -5.72 -5.34
C ILE A 391 30.26 -6.79 -5.10
N ALA A 392 30.37 -7.60 -4.05
CA ALA A 392 29.35 -8.58 -3.69
C ALA A 392 27.98 -7.95 -3.35
N ARG A 393 27.92 -6.63 -3.08
CA ARG A 393 26.65 -5.91 -2.89
C ARG A 393 25.81 -5.75 -4.15
N PHE A 394 26.45 -5.93 -5.31
CA PHE A 394 25.82 -5.88 -6.62
C PHE A 394 25.56 -7.27 -7.22
N ALA A 395 25.90 -8.33 -6.46
CA ALA A 395 25.88 -9.70 -6.95
C ALA A 395 24.47 -10.28 -6.99
N LYS A 396 24.21 -11.09 -8.01
CA LYS A 396 23.08 -12.01 -8.01
C LYS A 396 23.28 -13.05 -6.91
N LEU A 397 22.22 -13.28 -6.11
CA LEU A 397 22.30 -14.15 -4.94
C LEU A 397 22.17 -15.64 -5.30
N ASP A 398 21.52 -15.94 -6.41
CA ASP A 398 21.25 -17.32 -6.86
C ASP A 398 22.31 -17.76 -7.88
N VAL A 399 23.55 -17.89 -7.42
CA VAL A 399 24.67 -18.38 -8.23
C VAL A 399 25.42 -19.48 -7.52
N ASN A 400 26.08 -20.36 -8.27
CA ASN A 400 27.02 -21.33 -7.72
C ASN A 400 28.24 -20.60 -7.14
N THR A 401 28.47 -20.71 -5.84
CA THR A 401 29.62 -20.12 -5.19
C THR A 401 30.91 -20.83 -5.59
N LYS A 402 32.01 -20.07 -5.70
CA LYS A 402 33.35 -20.58 -5.93
C LYS A 402 34.24 -20.21 -4.73
N THR A 403 34.98 -21.17 -4.19
CA THR A 403 35.81 -20.96 -3.01
C THR A 403 37.29 -20.98 -3.35
N PHE A 404 38.13 -20.50 -2.43
CA PHE A 404 39.59 -20.46 -2.50
C PHE A 404 40.19 -21.08 -1.23
N SER A 405 41.44 -21.57 -1.34
CA SER A 405 42.08 -22.36 -0.28
C SER A 405 42.36 -21.56 1.01
N ASP A 406 42.49 -20.24 0.91
CA ASP A 406 42.93 -19.33 1.98
C ASP A 406 41.85 -18.44 2.57
N ILE A 407 40.58 -18.68 2.25
CA ILE A 407 39.45 -17.86 2.74
C ILE A 407 38.60 -18.54 3.81
N ASN A 408 38.87 -19.79 4.13
CA ASN A 408 38.07 -20.54 5.11
C ASN A 408 38.15 -19.87 6.51
N GLY A 409 36.95 -19.52 7.05
CA GLY A 409 36.84 -18.81 8.32
C GLY A 409 37.21 -17.30 8.26
N HIS A 410 37.55 -16.77 7.08
CA HIS A 410 37.77 -15.35 6.90
C HIS A 410 36.47 -14.56 6.97
N TRP A 411 36.45 -13.39 7.57
CA TRP A 411 35.24 -12.55 7.75
C TRP A 411 34.50 -12.25 6.43
N ALA A 412 35.24 -12.14 5.31
CA ALA A 412 34.69 -11.85 3.99
C ALA A 412 34.40 -13.12 3.15
N GLN A 413 34.59 -14.34 3.70
CA GLN A 413 34.47 -15.59 2.95
C GLN A 413 33.23 -15.62 2.06
N LYS A 414 32.04 -15.39 2.63
CA LYS A 414 30.76 -15.42 1.88
C LYS A 414 30.71 -14.43 0.72
N ASN A 415 31.23 -13.23 0.93
CA ASN A 415 31.25 -12.19 -0.10
C ASN A 415 32.25 -12.52 -1.22
N ILE A 416 33.40 -13.09 -0.87
CA ILE A 416 34.40 -13.53 -1.84
C ILE A 416 33.82 -14.68 -2.70
N GLU A 417 33.21 -15.68 -2.07
CA GLU A 417 32.56 -16.81 -2.75
C GLU A 417 31.44 -16.35 -3.67
N LEU A 418 30.63 -15.40 -3.24
CA LEU A 418 29.53 -14.84 -4.03
C LEU A 418 30.05 -14.05 -5.24
N ALA A 419 31.04 -13.18 -5.06
CA ALA A 419 31.63 -12.41 -6.16
C ALA A 419 32.38 -13.32 -7.15
N ALA A 420 33.01 -14.40 -6.67
CA ALA A 420 33.64 -15.40 -7.52
C ALA A 420 32.62 -16.24 -8.30
N GLY A 421 31.48 -16.58 -7.68
CA GLY A 421 30.37 -17.27 -8.33
C GLY A 421 29.74 -16.47 -9.46
N ASN A 422 29.70 -15.13 -9.32
CA ASN A 422 29.29 -14.20 -10.37
C ASN A 422 30.37 -13.98 -11.47
N GLY A 423 31.55 -14.60 -11.35
CA GLY A 423 32.64 -14.46 -12.33
C GLY A 423 33.44 -13.17 -12.24
N TRP A 424 33.21 -12.34 -11.22
CA TRP A 424 33.82 -11.01 -11.11
C TRP A 424 35.22 -11.01 -10.53
N ILE A 425 35.53 -12.02 -9.70
CA ILE A 425 36.86 -12.18 -9.12
C ILE A 425 37.44 -13.54 -9.46
N ASN A 426 38.72 -13.53 -9.73
CA ASN A 426 39.53 -14.73 -9.89
C ASN A 426 40.58 -14.80 -8.79
N GLY A 427 40.93 -16.02 -8.37
CA GLY A 427 42.08 -16.24 -7.53
C GLY A 427 43.38 -16.25 -8.33
N TYR A 428 44.42 -16.57 -7.66
CA TYR A 428 45.73 -16.81 -8.24
C TYR A 428 45.86 -18.27 -8.73
N GLU A 429 46.87 -18.54 -9.55
CA GLU A 429 47.12 -19.88 -10.12
C GLU A 429 47.33 -20.94 -9.03
N ASP A 430 47.83 -20.52 -7.85
CA ASP A 430 48.04 -21.39 -6.69
C ASP A 430 46.72 -21.75 -5.93
N GLY A 431 45.60 -21.30 -6.42
CA GLY A 431 44.27 -21.56 -5.81
C GLY A 431 43.97 -20.66 -4.61
N THR A 432 44.77 -19.64 -4.35
CA THR A 432 44.51 -18.65 -3.29
C THR A 432 43.79 -17.42 -3.79
N PHE A 433 43.14 -16.67 -2.89
CA PHE A 433 42.56 -15.34 -3.15
C PHE A 433 43.42 -14.22 -2.57
N ARG A 434 44.17 -14.50 -1.51
CA ARG A 434 45.00 -13.55 -0.74
C ARG A 434 44.18 -12.40 -0.16
N PRO A 435 43.17 -12.70 0.67
CA PRO A 435 42.14 -11.74 1.09
C PRO A 435 42.71 -10.52 1.83
N ASN A 436 43.79 -10.68 2.59
CA ASN A 436 44.35 -9.62 3.40
C ASN A 436 45.42 -8.77 2.66
N ASN A 437 45.78 -9.14 1.44
CA ASN A 437 46.70 -8.33 0.66
C ASN A 437 46.01 -7.06 0.18
N ASN A 438 46.76 -5.96 0.12
CA ASN A 438 46.30 -4.78 -0.62
C ASN A 438 46.07 -5.15 -2.07
N ILE A 439 45.14 -4.46 -2.70
CA ILE A 439 44.86 -4.65 -4.13
C ILE A 439 45.46 -3.49 -4.93
N THR A 440 46.01 -3.81 -6.10
CA THR A 440 46.52 -2.79 -7.00
C THR A 440 45.41 -2.11 -7.77
N ARG A 441 45.71 -0.94 -8.35
CA ARG A 441 44.78 -0.22 -9.22
C ARG A 441 44.34 -1.06 -10.42
N ALA A 442 45.31 -1.72 -11.08
CA ALA A 442 45.05 -2.61 -12.22
C ALA A 442 44.11 -3.79 -11.85
N GLU A 443 44.38 -4.48 -10.74
CA GLU A 443 43.50 -5.56 -10.27
C GLU A 443 42.10 -5.04 -9.94
N THR A 444 41.99 -3.83 -9.39
CA THR A 444 40.71 -3.18 -9.09
C THR A 444 39.92 -2.90 -10.37
N PHE A 445 40.58 -2.33 -11.40
CA PHE A 445 39.92 -2.05 -12.67
C PHE A 445 39.42 -3.34 -13.35
N ALA A 446 40.27 -4.38 -13.36
CA ALA A 446 39.86 -5.69 -13.90
C ALA A 446 38.66 -6.30 -13.18
N MET A 447 38.57 -6.17 -11.84
CA MET A 447 37.41 -6.64 -11.12
C MET A 447 36.16 -5.79 -11.43
N ILE A 448 36.29 -4.47 -11.48
CA ILE A 448 35.18 -3.56 -11.78
C ILE A 448 34.67 -3.76 -13.20
N ASN A 449 35.55 -3.89 -14.19
CA ASN A 449 35.14 -4.15 -15.59
C ASN A 449 34.33 -5.45 -15.71
N ARG A 450 34.68 -6.49 -14.95
CA ARG A 450 33.88 -7.72 -14.90
C ARG A 450 32.52 -7.51 -14.25
N VAL A 451 32.42 -6.70 -13.19
CA VAL A 451 31.13 -6.33 -12.57
C VAL A 451 30.24 -5.60 -13.53
N LEU A 452 30.83 -4.77 -14.41
CA LEU A 452 30.13 -3.97 -15.40
C LEU A 452 29.87 -4.74 -16.71
N ASP A 453 30.35 -5.98 -16.83
CA ASP A 453 30.32 -6.79 -18.05
C ASP A 453 31.02 -6.09 -19.24
N ARG A 454 32.09 -5.33 -18.97
CA ARG A 454 32.89 -4.55 -19.93
C ARG A 454 34.25 -5.21 -20.14
N GLN A 455 34.34 -6.08 -21.11
CA GLN A 455 35.56 -6.82 -21.38
C GLN A 455 35.82 -6.88 -22.88
N THR A 456 37.06 -6.68 -23.30
CA THR A 456 37.52 -6.96 -24.68
C THR A 456 38.29 -8.27 -24.69
N GLU A 457 38.12 -9.08 -25.72
CA GLU A 457 38.84 -10.35 -25.86
C GLU A 457 40.32 -10.11 -26.12
N SER A 458 40.61 -9.19 -27.04
CA SER A 458 41.96 -8.87 -27.45
C SER A 458 42.23 -7.36 -27.52
N VAL A 459 43.49 -6.98 -27.65
CA VAL A 459 43.91 -5.58 -27.84
C VAL A 459 43.38 -5.02 -29.16
N SER A 460 43.17 -5.88 -30.18
CA SER A 460 42.63 -5.48 -31.49
C SER A 460 41.13 -5.09 -31.44
N ASP A 461 40.47 -5.34 -30.33
CA ASP A 461 39.07 -4.94 -30.10
C ASP A 461 38.97 -3.54 -29.48
N LEU A 462 40.07 -2.96 -29.06
CA LEU A 462 40.18 -1.57 -28.65
C LEU A 462 40.27 -0.65 -29.88
N LEU A 463 40.06 0.65 -29.68
CA LEU A 463 40.37 1.66 -30.69
C LEU A 463 41.87 1.77 -30.97
N PRO A 464 42.28 2.36 -32.11
CA PRO A 464 43.68 2.73 -32.34
C PRO A 464 44.23 3.58 -31.20
N THR A 465 45.50 3.40 -30.87
CA THR A 465 46.16 4.16 -29.78
C THR A 465 46.13 5.67 -29.98
N SER A 466 46.07 6.12 -31.26
CA SER A 466 45.92 7.53 -31.59
C SER A 466 44.57 8.15 -31.10
N ASP A 467 43.58 7.29 -30.93
CA ASP A 467 42.20 7.70 -30.62
C ASP A 467 41.82 7.47 -29.16
N MET A 468 42.77 6.91 -28.36
CA MET A 468 42.59 6.63 -26.96
C MET A 468 43.40 7.57 -26.06
N ASN A 469 43.00 7.70 -24.81
CA ASN A 469 43.87 8.24 -23.77
C ASN A 469 44.96 7.24 -23.50
N MET A 470 46.21 7.65 -23.63
CA MET A 470 47.36 6.82 -23.37
C MET A 470 48.10 7.30 -22.12
N TRP A 471 48.58 6.37 -21.34
CA TRP A 471 49.27 6.63 -20.08
C TRP A 471 50.72 6.20 -20.17
N SER A 472 51.65 7.04 -19.74
CA SER A 472 53.08 6.80 -19.91
C SER A 472 53.58 5.52 -19.25
N ASP A 473 52.88 5.02 -18.26
CA ASP A 473 53.16 3.78 -17.51
C ASP A 473 52.19 2.63 -17.85
N ASN A 474 51.40 2.76 -18.94
CA ASN A 474 50.53 1.71 -19.50
C ASN A 474 50.69 1.64 -21.01
N MET A 475 51.92 1.57 -21.49
CA MET A 475 52.25 1.51 -22.93
C MET A 475 52.44 0.08 -23.45
N ASP A 476 52.65 -0.87 -22.55
CA ASP A 476 52.87 -2.29 -22.90
C ASP A 476 51.50 -2.97 -23.15
N ALA A 477 51.18 -3.20 -24.40
CA ALA A 477 49.93 -3.84 -24.83
C ALA A 477 49.83 -5.32 -24.43
N ASP A 478 50.95 -5.96 -24.12
CA ASP A 478 51.00 -7.36 -23.64
C ASP A 478 50.84 -7.46 -22.13
N ALA A 479 50.86 -6.34 -21.41
CA ALA A 479 50.58 -6.34 -19.96
C ALA A 479 49.13 -6.82 -19.71
N TRP A 480 48.98 -7.77 -18.79
CA TRP A 480 47.66 -8.41 -18.51
C TRP A 480 46.56 -7.41 -18.17
N TYR A 481 46.93 -6.26 -17.65
CA TYR A 481 46.00 -5.20 -17.23
C TYR A 481 45.79 -4.11 -18.28
N TYR A 482 46.48 -4.14 -19.42
CA TYR A 482 46.45 -3.07 -20.42
C TYR A 482 45.03 -2.72 -20.83
N LYS A 483 44.26 -3.74 -21.22
CA LYS A 483 42.87 -3.56 -21.66
C LYS A 483 41.96 -3.01 -20.56
N ASP A 484 42.13 -3.51 -19.34
CA ASP A 484 41.34 -3.06 -18.20
C ASP A 484 41.61 -1.59 -17.82
N VAL A 485 42.87 -1.15 -17.98
CA VAL A 485 43.22 0.27 -17.80
C VAL A 485 42.63 1.14 -18.89
N GLN A 486 42.67 0.69 -20.14
CA GLN A 486 42.04 1.44 -21.24
C GLN A 486 40.53 1.57 -21.04
N GLU A 487 39.84 0.49 -20.67
CA GLU A 487 38.42 0.48 -20.35
C GLU A 487 38.05 1.49 -19.25
N ALA A 488 38.83 1.50 -18.19
CA ALA A 488 38.58 2.38 -17.04
C ALA A 488 38.77 3.87 -17.36
N THR A 489 39.57 4.22 -18.37
CA THR A 489 40.07 5.57 -18.61
C THR A 489 39.62 6.20 -19.92
N ASN A 490 38.89 5.48 -20.76
CA ASN A 490 38.42 5.94 -22.06
C ASN A 490 36.90 5.84 -22.17
N TYR A 491 36.22 6.94 -22.43
CA TYR A 491 34.81 6.91 -22.78
C TYR A 491 34.66 6.51 -24.25
N HIS A 492 33.91 5.43 -24.52
CA HIS A 492 33.77 4.87 -25.85
C HIS A 492 32.39 4.26 -26.09
N LYS A 493 32.05 4.03 -27.34
CA LYS A 493 30.98 3.14 -27.76
C LYS A 493 31.55 1.78 -28.14
N CYS A 494 30.74 0.76 -27.96
CA CYS A 494 31.14 -0.61 -28.33
C CYS A 494 29.96 -1.40 -28.89
N ASP A 495 30.28 -2.48 -29.60
CA ASP A 495 29.35 -3.50 -30.03
C ASP A 495 29.66 -4.81 -29.28
N ARG A 496 28.63 -5.51 -28.79
CA ARG A 496 28.80 -6.86 -28.24
C ARG A 496 29.19 -7.86 -29.31
N VAL A 497 30.10 -8.75 -28.98
CA VAL A 497 30.53 -9.83 -29.87
C VAL A 497 29.61 -11.04 -29.70
N GLY A 498 28.51 -11.07 -30.43
CA GLY A 498 27.50 -12.13 -30.32
C GLY A 498 26.87 -12.18 -28.90
N ASP A 499 26.67 -13.41 -28.38
CA ASP A 499 26.15 -13.65 -27.05
C ASP A 499 27.27 -13.72 -25.97
N SER A 500 28.48 -13.27 -26.29
CA SER A 500 29.63 -13.32 -25.36
C SER A 500 29.63 -12.13 -24.40
N VAL A 501 30.46 -12.21 -23.36
CA VAL A 501 30.74 -11.09 -22.46
C VAL A 501 31.70 -10.07 -23.06
N TYR A 502 32.29 -10.40 -24.27
CA TYR A 502 33.27 -9.55 -24.91
C TYR A 502 32.61 -8.52 -25.82
N GLU A 503 33.32 -7.41 -25.98
CA GLU A 503 32.89 -6.28 -26.80
C GLU A 503 34.03 -5.74 -27.64
N LYS A 504 33.67 -5.04 -28.71
CA LYS A 504 34.59 -4.34 -29.59
C LYS A 504 34.27 -2.86 -29.59
N TRP A 505 35.27 -2.04 -29.35
CA TRP A 505 35.13 -0.59 -29.35
C TRP A 505 34.93 -0.06 -30.75
N THR A 506 34.02 0.88 -30.92
CA THR A 506 33.63 1.41 -32.24
C THR A 506 33.93 2.89 -32.42
N GLU A 507 33.82 3.67 -31.32
CA GLU A 507 33.97 5.12 -31.40
C GLU A 507 34.46 5.66 -30.03
N LYS A 508 35.45 6.60 -30.07
CA LYS A 508 35.82 7.38 -28.88
C LYS A 508 34.80 8.48 -28.66
N VAL A 509 34.30 8.58 -27.45
CA VAL A 509 33.44 9.67 -26.98
C VAL A 509 34.27 10.64 -26.14
N PRO A 510 34.01 11.94 -26.14
CA PRO A 510 34.66 12.89 -25.22
C PRO A 510 34.48 12.44 -23.77
N ASP A 511 35.59 12.37 -23.03
CA ASP A 511 35.58 11.91 -21.64
C ASP A 511 34.75 12.83 -20.76
N ILE A 512 34.16 12.25 -19.72
CA ILE A 512 33.43 13.00 -18.69
C ILE A 512 34.43 13.79 -17.86
N ASP A 513 34.21 15.09 -17.76
CA ASP A 513 34.93 15.95 -16.80
C ASP A 513 34.33 15.75 -15.40
N TRP A 514 34.84 14.76 -14.68
CA TRP A 514 34.41 14.47 -13.32
C TRP A 514 34.69 15.60 -12.33
N ALA A 515 35.58 16.53 -12.64
CA ALA A 515 35.83 17.69 -11.79
C ALA A 515 34.61 18.64 -11.81
N SER A 516 33.90 18.71 -12.92
CA SER A 516 32.66 19.51 -13.04
C SER A 516 31.50 18.97 -12.19
N TYR A 517 31.54 17.69 -11.83
CA TYR A 517 30.56 17.09 -10.90
C TYR A 517 30.84 17.43 -9.43
N GLN A 518 31.88 18.22 -9.14
CA GLN A 518 32.28 18.60 -7.77
C GLN A 518 32.45 17.36 -6.85
N ILE A 519 33.12 16.35 -7.36
CA ILE A 519 33.40 15.13 -6.62
C ILE A 519 34.73 15.27 -5.91
#